data_71bdc30f9b0ff794ecdd0bf509c869c9
#
_entry.id   71bdc30f9b0ff794ecdd0bf509c869c9
#
_cell.length_a   1.000
_cell.length_b   1.000
_cell.length_c   1.000
_cell.angle_alpha   90.00
_cell.angle_beta   90.00
_cell.angle_gamma   90.00
#
_symmetry.space_group_name_H-M   'P 1'
#
loop_
_entity.id
_entity.type
_entity.pdbx_description
1 polymer ?
#
loop_
_entity_poly.entity_id
_entity_poly.type
_entity_poly.pdbx_seq_one_letter_code
_entity_poly.pdbx_strand_id
1 'polypeptide(L)'
;MYAAGGAEAFDLALKCARNATQKRKIVSIVNAYHGHSGLAVATGADRFSKTFLADRPDEFVHVPFNDLGPMEDALRGKDVAAVIMETIPATYGFPMPVPGYLQGVKKLCERYGALYIADEVQTGLMRCGEMWGYQRYGIEPDLMVTGKGITGGMYPIACVVAKPEAATWLKQDGFAHMSTAGGAELGCLVALKVLEILQRPQIRPIVNYISETMRSGLTEIMKLYPDFFVGIRQCGVVMGLEFDYPEGAK
;
A
#
# COMPACT_ATOMS: atom_id res chain seq x y z
N MET A 1 -16.02 -1.38 -1.38
CA MET A 1 -16.05 -2.41 -2.46
C MET A 1 -15.21 -3.59 -1.99
N TYR A 2 -15.61 -4.80 -2.33
CA TYR A 2 -14.97 -6.01 -1.82
C TYR A 2 -14.31 -6.81 -2.95
N ALA A 3 -13.27 -7.55 -2.59
CA ALA A 3 -12.53 -8.47 -3.45
C ALA A 3 -12.10 -9.70 -2.65
N ALA A 4 -11.77 -10.80 -3.31
CA ALA A 4 -11.29 -12.01 -2.65
C ALA A 4 -9.81 -11.92 -2.22
N GLY A 5 -9.05 -10.98 -2.77
CA GLY A 5 -7.64 -10.79 -2.43
C GLY A 5 -7.09 -9.42 -2.82
N GLY A 6 -5.88 -9.10 -2.32
CA GLY A 6 -5.27 -7.79 -2.52
C GLY A 6 -5.09 -7.41 -3.99
N ALA A 7 -4.58 -8.31 -4.83
CA ALA A 7 -4.36 -8.04 -6.25
C ALA A 7 -5.66 -7.67 -6.99
N GLU A 8 -6.75 -8.39 -6.72
CA GLU A 8 -8.08 -8.06 -7.27
C GLU A 8 -8.57 -6.70 -6.76
N ALA A 9 -8.35 -6.40 -5.48
CA ALA A 9 -8.72 -5.10 -4.92
C ALA A 9 -7.91 -3.96 -5.57
N PHE A 10 -6.64 -4.17 -5.92
CA PHE A 10 -5.87 -3.20 -6.68
C PHE A 10 -6.38 -3.02 -8.09
N ASP A 11 -6.73 -4.09 -8.80
CA ASP A 11 -7.36 -4.00 -10.11
C ASP A 11 -8.64 -3.14 -10.04
N LEU A 12 -9.43 -3.33 -9.00
CA LEU A 12 -10.65 -2.56 -8.76
C LEU A 12 -10.34 -1.08 -8.46
N ALA A 13 -9.35 -0.79 -7.61
CA ALA A 13 -8.94 0.58 -7.31
C ALA A 13 -8.44 1.32 -8.56
N LEU A 14 -7.65 0.65 -9.40
CA LEU A 14 -7.17 1.19 -10.68
C LEU A 14 -8.30 1.46 -11.67
N LYS A 15 -9.29 0.57 -11.75
CA LYS A 15 -10.52 0.79 -12.55
C LYS A 15 -11.28 2.02 -12.06
N CYS A 16 -11.46 2.17 -10.74
CA CYS A 16 -12.08 3.34 -10.14
C CYS A 16 -11.34 4.63 -10.53
N ALA A 17 -10.03 4.65 -10.38
CA ALA A 17 -9.22 5.82 -10.69
C ALA A 17 -9.29 6.18 -12.18
N ARG A 18 -9.15 5.21 -13.07
CA ARG A 18 -9.25 5.43 -14.52
C ARG A 18 -10.63 5.93 -14.94
N ASN A 19 -11.69 5.35 -14.39
CA ASN A 19 -13.04 5.80 -14.70
C ASN A 19 -13.30 7.22 -14.18
N ALA A 20 -12.96 7.51 -12.93
CA ALA A 20 -13.22 8.83 -12.33
C ALA A 20 -12.46 9.96 -13.03
N THR A 21 -11.23 9.70 -13.47
CA THR A 21 -10.38 10.72 -14.09
C THR A 21 -10.44 10.75 -15.62
N GLN A 22 -11.00 9.70 -16.25
CA GLN A 22 -10.98 9.48 -17.71
C GLN A 22 -9.55 9.46 -18.29
N LYS A 23 -8.56 9.11 -17.46
CA LYS A 23 -7.14 9.00 -17.81
C LYS A 23 -6.68 7.56 -17.70
N ARG A 24 -5.57 7.22 -18.38
CA ARG A 24 -5.09 5.84 -18.47
C ARG A 24 -3.85 5.55 -17.63
N LYS A 25 -2.91 6.49 -17.58
CA LYS A 25 -1.62 6.28 -16.93
C LYS A 25 -1.74 6.11 -15.43
N ILE A 26 -0.91 5.23 -14.89
CA ILE A 26 -0.73 5.01 -13.45
C ILE A 26 0.75 5.22 -13.14
N VAL A 27 1.03 5.96 -12.09
CA VAL A 27 2.38 6.09 -11.53
C VAL A 27 2.49 5.23 -10.29
N SER A 28 3.57 4.48 -10.18
CA SER A 28 3.93 3.69 -9.00
C SER A 28 5.39 3.94 -8.65
N ILE A 29 5.89 3.32 -7.59
CA ILE A 29 7.31 3.41 -7.23
C ILE A 29 8.10 2.20 -7.73
N VAL A 30 9.37 2.43 -8.03
CA VAL A 30 10.31 1.35 -8.36
C VAL A 30 10.33 0.32 -7.22
N ASN A 31 10.29 -0.97 -7.57
CA ASN A 31 10.22 -2.10 -6.64
C ASN A 31 8.95 -2.20 -5.79
N ALA A 32 7.85 -1.53 -6.16
CA ALA A 32 6.55 -1.71 -5.51
C ALA A 32 6.03 -3.15 -5.62
N TYR A 33 5.10 -3.48 -4.74
CA TYR A 33 4.38 -4.75 -4.79
C TYR A 33 2.88 -4.55 -4.49
N HIS A 34 2.05 -4.77 -5.49
CA HIS A 34 0.59 -4.66 -5.35
C HIS A 34 -0.15 -5.95 -5.74
N GLY A 35 0.60 -7.05 -5.91
CA GLY A 35 0.07 -8.35 -6.35
C GLY A 35 0.53 -8.73 -7.76
N HIS A 36 0.16 -9.94 -8.19
CA HIS A 36 0.67 -10.54 -9.42
C HIS A 36 -0.43 -10.86 -10.45
N SER A 37 -1.61 -10.26 -10.34
CA SER A 37 -2.69 -10.46 -11.30
C SER A 37 -3.12 -9.16 -11.97
N GLY A 38 -3.73 -9.28 -13.16
CA GLY A 38 -4.39 -8.19 -13.87
C GLY A 38 -3.51 -6.94 -14.09
N LEU A 39 -4.06 -5.79 -13.72
CA LEU A 39 -3.36 -4.50 -13.77
C LEU A 39 -2.39 -4.32 -12.58
N ALA A 40 -2.65 -4.99 -11.47
CA ALA A 40 -1.84 -4.89 -10.26
C ALA A 40 -0.38 -5.31 -10.51
N VAL A 41 -0.14 -6.36 -11.31
CA VAL A 41 1.22 -6.81 -11.63
C VAL A 41 2.02 -5.75 -12.39
N ALA A 42 1.36 -4.95 -13.22
CA ALA A 42 2.02 -3.90 -14.00
C ALA A 42 2.39 -2.66 -13.16
N THR A 43 1.81 -2.49 -11.98
CA THR A 43 2.17 -1.44 -11.01
C THR A 43 3.32 -1.83 -10.09
N GLY A 44 3.68 -3.11 -10.08
CA GLY A 44 4.76 -3.66 -9.24
C GLY A 44 6.14 -3.55 -9.89
N ALA A 45 7.13 -4.14 -9.22
CA ALA A 45 8.51 -4.17 -9.73
C ALA A 45 8.60 -4.77 -11.14
N ASP A 46 9.40 -4.16 -11.99
CA ASP A 46 9.65 -4.56 -13.37
C ASP A 46 9.94 -6.06 -13.55
N ARG A 47 10.67 -6.66 -12.60
CA ARG A 47 10.97 -8.10 -12.63
C ARG A 47 9.72 -8.97 -12.68
N PHE A 48 8.61 -8.54 -12.08
CA PHE A 48 7.36 -9.30 -12.10
C PHE A 48 6.58 -9.08 -13.40
N SER A 49 6.38 -7.83 -13.77
CA SER A 49 5.64 -7.52 -15.01
C SER A 49 6.32 -8.07 -16.26
N LYS A 50 7.64 -7.96 -16.35
CA LYS A 50 8.44 -8.51 -17.47
C LYS A 50 8.44 -10.03 -17.51
N THR A 51 8.53 -10.71 -16.36
CA THR A 51 8.47 -12.18 -16.30
C THR A 51 7.19 -12.73 -16.90
N PHE A 52 6.07 -12.04 -16.71
CA PHE A 52 4.75 -12.48 -17.20
C PHE A 52 4.31 -11.79 -18.48
N LEU A 53 5.20 -11.02 -19.16
CA LEU A 53 4.89 -10.24 -20.33
C LEU A 53 3.68 -9.30 -20.11
N ALA A 54 3.56 -8.78 -18.92
CA ALA A 54 2.48 -7.91 -18.47
C ALA A 54 2.91 -6.45 -18.35
N ASP A 55 4.14 -6.13 -18.73
CA ASP A 55 4.67 -4.76 -18.75
C ASP A 55 3.96 -3.94 -19.81
N ARG A 56 3.61 -2.72 -19.45
CA ARG A 56 2.90 -1.74 -20.30
C ARG A 56 3.49 -0.36 -20.05
N PRO A 57 4.68 -0.06 -20.55
CA PRO A 57 5.42 1.15 -20.22
C PRO A 57 4.70 2.45 -20.61
N ASP A 58 3.80 2.40 -21.59
CA ASP A 58 2.97 3.54 -21.98
C ASP A 58 1.83 3.84 -20.99
N GLU A 59 1.47 2.86 -20.13
CA GLU A 59 0.39 2.97 -19.16
C GLU A 59 0.88 3.02 -17.72
N PHE A 60 2.01 2.39 -17.40
CA PHE A 60 2.54 2.28 -16.04
C PHE A 60 3.95 2.86 -15.97
N VAL A 61 4.09 3.90 -15.16
CA VAL A 61 5.36 4.63 -14.98
C VAL A 61 5.86 4.38 -13.55
N HIS A 62 7.13 4.01 -13.41
CA HIS A 62 7.76 3.77 -12.13
C HIS A 62 8.76 4.88 -11.79
N VAL A 63 8.66 5.46 -10.61
CA VAL A 63 9.53 6.53 -10.13
C VAL A 63 10.23 6.14 -8.82
N PRO A 64 11.40 6.69 -8.51
CA PRO A 64 12.07 6.42 -7.24
C PRO A 64 11.22 6.81 -6.04
N PHE A 65 11.25 5.99 -4.98
CA PHE A 65 10.65 6.33 -3.69
C PHE A 65 11.47 7.42 -2.99
N ASN A 66 10.81 8.28 -2.23
CA ASN A 66 11.42 9.42 -1.52
C ASN A 66 12.00 10.52 -2.41
N ASP A 67 11.63 10.57 -3.70
CA ASP A 67 12.01 11.63 -4.61
C ASP A 67 10.77 12.27 -5.26
N LEU A 68 10.54 13.56 -4.98
CA LEU A 68 9.40 14.30 -5.53
C LEU A 68 9.67 14.82 -6.96
N GLY A 69 10.92 14.93 -7.38
CA GLY A 69 11.27 15.43 -8.73
C GLY A 69 10.74 14.52 -9.84
N PRO A 70 11.16 13.26 -9.92
CA PRO A 70 10.62 12.30 -10.89
C PRO A 70 9.11 12.08 -10.76
N MET A 71 8.56 12.16 -9.53
CA MET A 71 7.12 12.08 -9.31
C MET A 71 6.39 13.25 -9.97
N GLU A 72 6.86 14.47 -9.79
CA GLU A 72 6.28 15.65 -10.42
C GLU A 72 6.42 15.59 -11.95
N ASP A 73 7.57 15.18 -12.47
CA ASP A 73 7.81 15.05 -13.91
C ASP A 73 6.82 14.06 -14.55
N ALA A 74 6.56 12.93 -13.90
CA ALA A 74 5.58 11.94 -14.35
C ALA A 74 4.15 12.48 -14.37
N LEU A 75 3.80 13.38 -13.45
CA LEU A 75 2.45 13.96 -13.31
C LEU A 75 2.22 15.18 -14.21
N ARG A 76 3.28 15.85 -14.67
CA ARG A 76 3.24 17.14 -15.39
C ARG A 76 2.39 17.10 -16.65
N GLY A 77 2.32 15.96 -17.33
CA GLY A 77 1.50 15.75 -18.53
C GLY A 77 -0.01 15.77 -18.27
N LYS A 78 -0.47 15.70 -17.02
CA LYS A 78 -1.87 15.66 -16.59
C LYS A 78 -2.69 14.50 -17.18
N ASP A 79 -2.03 13.46 -17.67
CA ASP A 79 -2.62 12.26 -18.27
C ASP A 79 -2.59 11.03 -17.31
N VAL A 80 -2.14 11.25 -16.07
CA VAL A 80 -2.08 10.24 -15.00
C VAL A 80 -3.44 10.17 -14.29
N ALA A 81 -4.00 8.96 -14.23
CA ALA A 81 -5.23 8.68 -13.49
C ALA A 81 -4.98 8.62 -11.97
N ALA A 82 -3.92 7.95 -11.58
CA ALA A 82 -3.57 7.83 -10.16
C ALA A 82 -2.07 7.60 -9.94
N VAL A 83 -1.62 8.00 -8.75
CA VAL A 83 -0.41 7.48 -8.12
C VAL A 83 -0.82 6.40 -7.14
N ILE A 84 -0.20 5.22 -7.23
CA ILE A 84 -0.40 4.12 -6.29
C ILE A 84 0.89 3.86 -5.52
N MET A 85 0.80 3.77 -4.19
CA MET A 85 1.95 3.55 -3.31
C MET A 85 1.58 2.75 -2.07
N GLU A 86 2.47 1.84 -1.68
CA GLU A 86 2.52 1.36 -0.30
C GLU A 86 2.93 2.54 0.61
N THR A 87 2.24 2.71 1.74
CA THR A 87 2.64 3.76 2.70
C THR A 87 4.07 3.56 3.20
N ILE A 88 4.49 2.31 3.41
CA ILE A 88 5.87 1.90 3.63
C ILE A 88 6.11 0.67 2.75
N PRO A 89 6.95 0.76 1.72
CA PRO A 89 7.17 -0.33 0.78
C PRO A 89 7.79 -1.56 1.44
N ALA A 90 7.14 -2.73 1.28
CA ALA A 90 7.52 -3.94 2.01
C ALA A 90 8.61 -4.76 1.30
N THR A 91 8.59 -4.83 -0.04
CA THR A 91 9.35 -5.85 -0.78
C THR A 91 10.85 -5.58 -0.94
N TYR A 92 11.33 -4.43 -0.48
CA TYR A 92 12.76 -4.09 -0.50
C TYR A 92 13.25 -3.44 0.81
N GLY A 93 12.83 -4.03 1.94
CA GLY A 93 13.39 -3.75 3.24
C GLY A 93 12.75 -2.59 4.00
N PHE A 94 11.48 -2.28 3.74
CA PHE A 94 10.72 -1.26 4.45
C PHE A 94 11.43 0.11 4.53
N PRO A 95 11.80 0.73 3.38
CA PRO A 95 12.33 2.08 3.41
C PRO A 95 11.28 3.02 3.98
N MET A 96 11.69 3.84 4.96
CA MET A 96 10.76 4.79 5.58
C MET A 96 10.58 6.02 4.70
N PRO A 97 9.35 6.54 4.59
CA PRO A 97 9.12 7.82 3.93
C PRO A 97 9.92 8.93 4.62
N VAL A 98 10.66 9.72 3.85
CA VAL A 98 11.30 10.92 4.41
C VAL A 98 10.24 11.96 4.79
N PRO A 99 10.50 12.82 5.79
CA PRO A 99 9.55 13.84 6.21
C PRO A 99 9.03 14.66 5.03
N GLY A 100 7.71 14.77 4.91
CA GLY A 100 7.06 15.57 3.87
C GLY A 100 6.88 14.86 2.52
N TYR A 101 7.45 13.68 2.27
CA TYR A 101 7.37 13.00 0.97
C TYR A 101 5.92 12.62 0.62
N LEU A 102 5.24 11.86 1.47
CA LEU A 102 3.86 11.42 1.18
C LEU A 102 2.89 12.60 1.04
N GLN A 103 3.05 13.63 1.88
CA GLN A 103 2.28 14.87 1.75
C GLN A 103 2.58 15.60 0.44
N GLY A 104 3.85 15.59 0.02
CA GLY A 104 4.29 16.15 -1.26
C GLY A 104 3.63 15.43 -2.43
N VAL A 105 3.65 14.10 -2.45
CA VAL A 105 2.99 13.29 -3.48
C VAL A 105 1.49 13.56 -3.52
N LYS A 106 0.80 13.62 -2.37
CA LYS A 106 -0.64 13.93 -2.33
C LYS A 106 -0.94 15.31 -2.93
N LYS A 107 -0.14 16.33 -2.59
CA LYS A 107 -0.26 17.69 -3.16
C LYS A 107 -0.01 17.72 -4.67
N LEU A 108 0.95 16.92 -5.15
CA LEU A 108 1.21 16.79 -6.59
C LEU A 108 0.01 16.13 -7.30
N CYS A 109 -0.56 15.07 -6.72
CA CYS A 109 -1.78 14.45 -7.25
C CYS A 109 -2.90 15.49 -7.39
N GLU A 110 -3.17 16.28 -6.37
CA GLU A 110 -4.19 17.34 -6.38
C GLU A 110 -3.90 18.39 -7.45
N ARG A 111 -2.64 18.87 -7.53
CA ARG A 111 -2.21 19.86 -8.52
C ARG A 111 -2.42 19.42 -9.96
N TYR A 112 -2.13 18.16 -10.26
CA TYR A 112 -2.16 17.63 -11.63
C TYR A 112 -3.42 16.81 -11.95
N GLY A 113 -4.38 16.75 -11.01
CA GLY A 113 -5.67 16.07 -11.19
C GLY A 113 -5.53 14.56 -11.34
N ALA A 114 -4.64 13.96 -10.56
CA ALA A 114 -4.51 12.53 -10.37
C ALA A 114 -5.10 12.14 -9.01
N LEU A 115 -5.52 10.89 -8.83
CA LEU A 115 -5.94 10.35 -7.54
C LEU A 115 -4.75 9.71 -6.80
N TYR A 116 -4.78 9.75 -5.47
CA TYR A 116 -3.82 9.05 -4.63
C TYR A 116 -4.43 7.76 -4.08
N ILE A 117 -3.84 6.61 -4.41
CA ILE A 117 -4.24 5.28 -3.94
C ILE A 117 -3.22 4.82 -2.88
N ALA A 118 -3.66 4.71 -1.63
CA ALA A 118 -2.84 4.15 -0.57
C ALA A 118 -2.97 2.63 -0.50
N ASP A 119 -1.86 1.92 -0.64
CA ASP A 119 -1.76 0.51 -0.33
C ASP A 119 -1.52 0.33 1.18
N GLU A 120 -2.56 -0.07 1.89
CA GLU A 120 -2.57 -0.35 3.32
C GLU A 120 -2.65 -1.86 3.64
N VAL A 121 -2.41 -2.69 2.63
CA VAL A 121 -2.46 -4.15 2.78
C VAL A 121 -1.41 -4.66 3.78
N GLN A 122 -0.26 -3.99 3.85
CA GLN A 122 0.82 -4.32 4.79
C GLN A 122 0.89 -3.37 5.99
N THR A 123 0.62 -2.09 5.81
CA THR A 123 0.82 -1.03 6.82
C THR A 123 -0.41 -0.73 7.66
N GLY A 124 -1.58 -1.09 7.19
CA GLY A 124 -2.84 -0.90 7.91
C GLY A 124 -3.03 -1.77 9.16
N LEU A 125 -4.18 -1.60 9.79
CA LEU A 125 -4.65 -2.42 10.91
C LEU A 125 -3.71 -2.35 12.12
N MET A 126 -3.40 -1.13 12.55
CA MET A 126 -2.58 -0.78 13.72
C MET A 126 -1.09 -1.13 13.61
N ARG A 127 -0.61 -1.75 12.49
CA ARG A 127 0.80 -2.15 12.37
C ARG A 127 1.79 -0.98 12.45
N CYS A 128 1.39 0.20 11.97
CA CYS A 128 2.18 1.43 12.09
C CYS A 128 1.83 2.27 13.33
N GLY A 129 1.06 1.73 14.28
CA GLY A 129 0.59 2.46 15.47
C GLY A 129 -0.67 3.29 15.28
N GLU A 130 -1.16 3.43 14.06
CA GLU A 130 -2.45 3.99 13.68
C GLU A 130 -3.31 2.93 12.97
N MET A 131 -4.64 3.11 12.93
CA MET A 131 -5.52 2.16 12.23
C MET A 131 -5.06 1.95 10.79
N TRP A 132 -4.69 3.03 10.10
CA TRP A 132 -4.09 3.02 8.76
C TRP A 132 -2.75 3.75 8.77
N GLY A 133 -1.75 3.20 8.10
CA GLY A 133 -0.40 3.74 8.09
C GLY A 133 -0.32 5.18 7.59
N TYR A 134 -1.11 5.54 6.59
CA TYR A 134 -1.16 6.90 6.04
C TYR A 134 -1.57 7.97 7.07
N GLN A 135 -2.36 7.59 8.10
CA GLN A 135 -2.79 8.52 9.16
C GLN A 135 -1.59 9.07 9.95
N ARG A 136 -0.55 8.25 10.12
CA ARG A 136 0.69 8.67 10.79
C ARG A 136 1.40 9.82 10.07
N TYR A 137 1.18 9.94 8.77
CA TYR A 137 1.76 10.98 7.93
C TYR A 137 0.80 12.13 7.64
N GLY A 138 -0.39 12.13 8.25
CA GLY A 138 -1.37 13.21 8.11
C GLY A 138 -1.86 13.43 6.68
N ILE A 139 -1.93 12.37 5.88
CA ILE A 139 -2.52 12.41 4.54
C ILE A 139 -3.86 11.68 4.51
N GLU A 140 -4.72 12.07 3.57
CA GLU A 140 -5.99 11.42 3.29
C GLU A 140 -5.98 10.96 1.82
N PRO A 141 -5.95 9.64 1.55
CA PRO A 141 -5.97 9.13 0.19
C PRO A 141 -7.35 9.30 -0.45
N ASP A 142 -7.39 9.29 -1.78
CA ASP A 142 -8.64 9.26 -2.53
C ASP A 142 -9.23 7.86 -2.60
N LEU A 143 -8.33 6.84 -2.64
CA LEU A 143 -8.67 5.44 -2.48
C LEU A 143 -7.67 4.77 -1.53
N MET A 144 -8.15 3.79 -0.79
CA MET A 144 -7.33 2.94 0.07
C MET A 144 -7.63 1.48 -0.22
N VAL A 145 -6.60 0.65 -0.30
CA VAL A 145 -6.73 -0.80 -0.42
C VAL A 145 -6.24 -1.47 0.85
N THR A 146 -7.04 -2.38 1.39
CA THR A 146 -6.69 -3.19 2.55
C THR A 146 -7.00 -4.67 2.32
N GLY A 147 -6.30 -5.55 3.03
CA GLY A 147 -6.43 -7.00 2.93
C GLY A 147 -5.64 -7.69 4.04
N LYS A 148 -5.06 -8.87 3.73
CA LYS A 148 -4.24 -9.66 4.70
C LYS A 148 -4.90 -9.74 6.09
N GLY A 149 -4.44 -8.93 7.02
CA GLY A 149 -4.86 -8.94 8.42
C GLY A 149 -6.28 -8.49 8.70
N ILE A 150 -7.03 -8.00 7.71
CA ILE A 150 -8.42 -7.53 7.94
C ILE A 150 -9.35 -8.63 8.45
N THR A 151 -8.97 -9.89 8.27
CA THR A 151 -9.69 -11.04 8.82
C THR A 151 -8.86 -11.84 9.83
N GLY A 152 -7.74 -11.29 10.32
CA GLY A 152 -6.84 -12.06 11.20
C GLY A 152 -6.27 -13.32 10.54
N GLY A 153 -6.32 -13.43 9.22
CA GLY A 153 -5.89 -14.62 8.47
C GLY A 153 -6.93 -15.74 8.37
N MET A 154 -8.14 -15.55 8.89
CA MET A 154 -9.18 -16.59 8.97
C MET A 154 -9.97 -16.75 7.68
N TYR A 155 -10.06 -15.70 6.85
CA TYR A 155 -10.85 -15.72 5.61
C TYR A 155 -10.22 -14.83 4.53
N PRO A 156 -10.20 -15.27 3.27
CA PRO A 156 -9.68 -14.45 2.16
C PRO A 156 -10.66 -13.33 1.80
N ILE A 157 -10.32 -12.08 2.15
CA ILE A 157 -11.06 -10.88 1.74
C ILE A 157 -10.09 -9.70 1.64
N ALA A 158 -10.39 -8.81 0.72
CA ALA A 158 -9.76 -7.49 0.61
C ALA A 158 -10.82 -6.44 0.31
N CYS A 159 -10.52 -5.19 0.58
CA CYS A 159 -11.46 -4.10 0.37
C CYS A 159 -10.77 -2.90 -0.29
N VAL A 160 -11.56 -2.21 -1.12
CA VAL A 160 -11.25 -0.85 -1.58
C VAL A 160 -12.22 0.10 -0.90
N VAL A 161 -11.68 1.05 -0.18
CA VAL A 161 -12.39 2.22 0.34
C VAL A 161 -12.07 3.39 -0.58
N ALA A 162 -13.07 4.03 -1.13
CA ALA A 162 -12.90 5.12 -2.10
C ALA A 162 -13.78 6.31 -1.72
N LYS A 163 -13.33 7.51 -2.05
CA LYS A 163 -14.21 8.69 -2.05
C LYS A 163 -15.39 8.45 -2.99
N PRO A 164 -16.56 9.00 -2.69
CA PRO A 164 -17.76 8.75 -3.50
C PRO A 164 -17.57 9.04 -4.99
N GLU A 165 -16.80 10.08 -5.32
CA GLU A 165 -16.54 10.52 -6.69
C GLU A 165 -15.78 9.47 -7.51
N ALA A 166 -14.90 8.69 -6.86
CA ALA A 166 -14.11 7.65 -7.51
C ALA A 166 -14.88 6.35 -7.75
N ALA A 167 -16.10 6.22 -7.22
CA ALA A 167 -16.90 4.99 -7.28
C ALA A 167 -18.27 5.17 -7.97
N THR A 168 -18.52 6.30 -8.63
CA THR A 168 -19.82 6.64 -9.23
C THR A 168 -20.25 5.66 -10.32
N TRP A 169 -19.31 5.10 -11.09
CA TRP A 169 -19.56 4.15 -12.17
C TRP A 169 -20.26 2.85 -11.70
N LEU A 170 -20.03 2.44 -10.46
CA LEU A 170 -20.70 1.27 -9.88
C LEU A 170 -22.21 1.46 -9.71
N LYS A 171 -22.68 2.72 -9.62
CA LYS A 171 -24.12 3.02 -9.58
C LYS A 171 -24.75 2.96 -10.97
N GLN A 172 -23.94 3.09 -12.03
CA GLN A 172 -24.40 3.07 -13.41
C GLN A 172 -24.49 1.64 -13.95
N ASP A 173 -23.50 0.80 -13.59
CA ASP A 173 -23.45 -0.60 -14.01
C ASP A 173 -22.84 -1.47 -12.89
N GLY A 174 -23.72 -2.17 -12.16
CA GLY A 174 -23.32 -3.10 -11.11
C GLY A 174 -22.58 -4.35 -11.63
N PHE A 175 -22.63 -4.65 -12.94
CA PHE A 175 -21.93 -5.77 -13.56
C PHE A 175 -20.54 -5.38 -14.10
N ALA A 176 -20.18 -4.11 -14.11
CA ALA A 176 -18.87 -3.66 -14.59
C ALA A 176 -17.69 -4.19 -13.75
N HIS A 177 -17.96 -4.60 -12.52
CA HIS A 177 -17.03 -5.37 -11.69
C HIS A 177 -17.80 -6.39 -10.84
N MET A 178 -17.39 -7.63 -10.91
CA MET A 178 -17.92 -8.73 -10.09
C MET A 178 -16.77 -9.51 -9.46
N SER A 179 -16.94 -9.85 -8.19
CA SER A 179 -16.07 -10.78 -7.46
C SER A 179 -16.96 -11.87 -6.84
N THR A 180 -16.82 -13.11 -7.28
CA THR A 180 -17.69 -14.20 -6.83
C THR A 180 -17.65 -14.42 -5.32
N ALA A 181 -16.47 -14.35 -4.72
CA ALA A 181 -16.28 -14.54 -3.28
C ALA A 181 -16.01 -13.24 -2.52
N GLY A 182 -15.82 -12.12 -3.22
CA GLY A 182 -15.61 -10.82 -2.61
C GLY A 182 -16.86 -10.34 -1.89
N GLY A 183 -16.74 -10.06 -0.59
CA GLY A 183 -17.87 -9.64 0.24
C GLY A 183 -18.76 -10.78 0.74
N ALA A 184 -18.28 -12.03 0.69
CA ALA A 184 -18.98 -13.15 1.35
C ALA A 184 -19.25 -12.83 2.83
N GLU A 185 -20.46 -13.17 3.31
CA GLU A 185 -20.96 -12.78 4.65
C GLU A 185 -19.98 -13.18 5.75
N LEU A 186 -19.44 -14.39 5.71
CA LEU A 186 -18.49 -14.88 6.70
C LEU A 186 -17.24 -14.01 6.75
N GLY A 187 -16.67 -13.66 5.60
CA GLY A 187 -15.51 -12.78 5.50
C GLY A 187 -15.80 -11.38 6.05
N CYS A 188 -16.96 -10.83 5.73
CA CYS A 188 -17.40 -9.53 6.25
C CYS A 188 -17.59 -9.53 7.77
N LEU A 189 -18.20 -10.58 8.32
CA LEU A 189 -18.39 -10.72 9.78
C LEU A 189 -17.06 -10.80 10.52
N VAL A 190 -16.10 -11.58 9.99
CA VAL A 190 -14.76 -11.69 10.58
C VAL A 190 -14.03 -10.35 10.48
N ALA A 191 -14.10 -9.68 9.34
CA ALA A 191 -13.48 -8.36 9.14
C ALA A 191 -14.06 -7.31 10.12
N LEU A 192 -15.38 -7.27 10.28
CA LEU A 192 -16.03 -6.38 11.24
C LEU A 192 -15.55 -6.67 12.66
N LYS A 193 -15.42 -7.95 13.04
CA LYS A 193 -14.94 -8.33 14.37
C LYS A 193 -13.48 -7.93 14.59
N VAL A 194 -12.62 -8.07 13.60
CA VAL A 194 -11.22 -7.60 13.64
C VAL A 194 -11.17 -6.09 13.84
N LEU A 195 -11.93 -5.32 13.04
CA LEU A 195 -11.99 -3.87 13.18
C LEU A 195 -12.51 -3.44 14.56
N GLU A 196 -13.55 -4.08 15.06
CA GLU A 196 -14.06 -3.84 16.43
C GLU A 196 -12.99 -4.08 17.51
N ILE A 197 -12.23 -5.16 17.39
CA ILE A 197 -11.14 -5.47 18.32
C ILE A 197 -10.04 -4.41 18.23
N LEU A 198 -9.61 -4.05 17.02
CA LEU A 198 -8.51 -3.10 16.81
C LEU A 198 -8.84 -1.67 17.27
N GLN A 199 -10.12 -1.31 17.33
CA GLN A 199 -10.57 0.00 17.83
C GLN A 199 -10.62 0.09 19.37
N ARG A 200 -10.40 -1.01 20.09
CA ARG A 200 -10.42 -1.00 21.56
C ARG A 200 -9.26 -0.16 22.11
N PRO A 201 -9.50 0.64 23.17
CA PRO A 201 -8.48 1.55 23.72
C PRO A 201 -7.15 0.90 24.10
N GLN A 202 -7.17 -0.37 24.50
CA GLN A 202 -5.98 -1.11 24.92
C GLN A 202 -5.07 -1.52 23.75
N ILE A 203 -5.54 -1.54 22.50
CA ILE A 203 -4.75 -2.06 21.38
C ILE A 203 -3.56 -1.16 21.07
N ARG A 204 -3.75 0.17 21.00
CA ARG A 204 -2.64 1.10 20.73
C ARG A 204 -1.51 0.99 21.77
N PRO A 205 -1.78 0.99 23.09
CA PRO A 205 -0.74 0.73 24.10
C PRO A 205 -0.01 -0.60 23.90
N ILE A 206 -0.73 -1.68 23.54
CA ILE A 206 -0.13 -3.00 23.27
C ILE A 206 0.81 -2.92 22.06
N VAL A 207 0.38 -2.30 20.96
CA VAL A 207 1.22 -2.11 19.75
C VAL A 207 2.47 -1.31 20.08
N ASN A 208 2.36 -0.24 20.85
CA ASN A 208 3.50 0.57 21.28
C ASN A 208 4.46 -0.25 22.16
N TYR A 209 3.95 -0.98 23.12
CA TYR A 209 4.76 -1.86 23.99
C TYR A 209 5.53 -2.90 23.17
N ILE A 210 4.88 -3.59 22.23
CA ILE A 210 5.53 -4.55 21.33
C ILE A 210 6.61 -3.85 20.48
N SER A 211 6.28 -2.69 19.91
CA SER A 211 7.19 -1.90 19.09
C SER A 211 8.47 -1.51 19.86
N GLU A 212 8.32 -1.01 21.08
CA GLU A 212 9.44 -0.58 21.94
C GLU A 212 10.26 -1.77 22.41
N THR A 213 9.61 -2.87 22.85
CA THR A 213 10.30 -4.08 23.29
C THR A 213 11.12 -4.70 22.18
N MET A 214 10.54 -4.82 20.98
CA MET A 214 11.25 -5.32 19.79
C MET A 214 12.44 -4.41 19.44
N ARG A 215 12.22 -3.09 19.42
CA ARG A 215 13.28 -2.13 19.11
C ARG A 215 14.45 -2.25 20.09
N SER A 216 14.14 -2.29 21.39
CA SER A 216 15.15 -2.40 22.45
C SER A 216 15.95 -3.71 22.30
N GLY A 217 15.28 -4.85 22.22
CA GLY A 217 15.94 -6.15 22.09
C GLY A 217 16.81 -6.26 20.84
N LEU A 218 16.29 -5.83 19.68
CA LEU A 218 17.05 -5.81 18.42
C LEU A 218 18.24 -4.86 18.47
N THR A 219 18.13 -3.73 19.16
CA THR A 219 19.24 -2.80 19.35
C THR A 219 20.36 -3.43 20.17
N GLU A 220 20.04 -4.19 21.22
CA GLU A 220 21.06 -4.93 21.99
C GLU A 220 21.74 -6.00 21.14
N ILE A 221 21.01 -6.75 20.32
CA ILE A 221 21.58 -7.71 19.39
C ILE A 221 22.48 -7.02 18.36
N MET A 222 22.04 -5.88 17.80
CA MET A 222 22.84 -5.09 16.85
C MET A 222 24.19 -4.65 17.44
N LYS A 223 24.23 -4.27 18.73
CA LYS A 223 25.48 -3.95 19.42
C LYS A 223 26.44 -5.14 19.56
N LEU A 224 25.92 -6.35 19.65
CA LEU A 224 26.74 -7.58 19.74
C LEU A 224 27.35 -7.99 18.38
N TYR A 225 26.70 -7.57 17.28
CA TYR A 225 27.11 -7.93 15.92
C TYR A 225 27.15 -6.72 14.99
N PRO A 226 27.94 -5.66 15.32
CA PRO A 226 27.88 -4.38 14.64
C PRO A 226 28.31 -4.43 13.16
N ASP A 227 29.22 -5.35 12.79
CA ASP A 227 29.69 -5.53 11.42
C ASP A 227 28.73 -6.32 10.54
N PHE A 228 27.73 -6.98 11.13
CA PHE A 228 26.76 -7.80 10.42
C PHE A 228 25.35 -7.19 10.46
N PHE A 229 24.87 -6.78 11.65
CA PHE A 229 23.55 -6.18 11.83
C PHE A 229 23.69 -4.67 11.93
N VAL A 230 23.50 -3.98 10.79
CA VAL A 230 23.88 -2.58 10.61
C VAL A 230 22.73 -1.58 10.74
N GLY A 231 21.49 -2.02 10.72
CA GLY A 231 20.38 -1.09 10.81
C GLY A 231 19.01 -1.68 11.13
N ILE A 232 18.13 -0.84 11.72
CA ILE A 232 16.73 -1.15 12.01
C ILE A 232 15.89 -0.01 11.48
N ARG A 233 15.04 -0.29 10.49
CA ARG A 233 13.97 0.60 10.03
C ARG A 233 12.70 0.19 10.73
N GLN A 234 11.97 1.15 11.31
CA GLN A 234 10.79 0.80 12.11
C GLN A 234 9.70 1.87 12.06
N CYS A 235 8.47 1.40 11.91
CA CYS A 235 7.25 2.18 12.10
C CYS A 235 6.20 1.31 12.81
N GLY A 236 5.98 1.54 14.10
CA GLY A 236 5.19 0.63 14.93
C GLY A 236 5.82 -0.77 14.98
N VAL A 237 5.07 -1.79 14.62
CA VAL A 237 5.53 -3.18 14.51
C VAL A 237 5.97 -3.56 13.09
N VAL A 238 5.92 -2.64 12.14
CA VAL A 238 6.55 -2.82 10.82
C VAL A 238 8.04 -2.57 10.98
N MET A 239 8.86 -3.58 10.66
CA MET A 239 10.31 -3.50 10.83
C MET A 239 11.04 -4.09 9.63
N GLY A 240 12.09 -3.40 9.18
CA GLY A 240 13.11 -3.88 8.27
C GLY A 240 14.44 -3.99 9.02
N LEU A 241 15.06 -5.16 9.00
CA LEU A 241 16.38 -5.39 9.57
C LEU A 241 17.41 -5.34 8.45
N GLU A 242 18.49 -4.61 8.66
CA GLU A 242 19.52 -4.37 7.67
C GLU A 242 20.80 -5.11 8.05
N PHE A 243 21.24 -5.99 7.17
CA PHE A 243 22.41 -6.79 7.39
C PHE A 243 23.46 -6.49 6.32
N ASP A 244 24.72 -6.29 6.73
CA ASP A 244 25.86 -6.24 5.82
C ASP A 244 26.36 -7.66 5.60
N TYR A 245 25.88 -8.27 4.52
CA TYR A 245 26.25 -9.65 4.13
C TYR A 245 26.53 -9.69 2.62
N PRO A 246 27.79 -9.92 2.21
CA PRO A 246 28.21 -9.82 0.81
C PRO A 246 27.43 -10.73 -0.16
N GLU A 247 26.88 -11.83 0.33
CA GLU A 247 26.09 -12.79 -0.47
C GLU A 247 24.56 -12.61 -0.32
N GLY A 248 24.11 -11.73 0.57
CA GLY A 248 22.70 -11.56 0.92
C GLY A 248 21.83 -10.86 -0.12
N ALA A 249 22.41 -10.44 -1.23
CA ALA A 249 21.72 -9.71 -2.32
C ALA A 249 21.34 -10.59 -3.52
N LYS A 250 21.33 -11.92 -3.38
CA LYS A 250 20.92 -12.85 -4.44
C LYS A 250 19.43 -13.16 -4.41
#